data_a277ec56ffbdb49a9a1ff3f126904219
#
_entry.id   a277ec56ffbdb49a9a1ff3f126904219
#
_cell.length_a   1.000
_cell.length_b   1.000
_cell.length_c   1.000
_cell.angle_alpha   90.00
_cell.angle_beta   90.00
_cell.angle_gamma   90.00
#
_symmetry.space_group_name_H-M   'P 1'
#
loop_
_entity.id
_entity.type
_entity.pdbx_description
1 polymer ?
#
loop_
_entity_poly.entity_id
_entity_poly.type
_entity_poly.pdbx_seq_one_letter_code
_entity_poly.pdbx_strand_id
1 'polypeptide(L)' 'MTTIPRYPTGTLVKLFPDGFVTGTVENVVANEPPQYWVKWDDGNYSCHAQRDLKRVGTLYAKLD' A
#
# COMPACT_ATOMS: atom_id res chain seq x y z
N MET A 1 -6.74 -7.11 -21.03
CA MET A 1 -7.29 -7.24 -19.69
C MET A 1 -6.89 -6.07 -18.82
N THR A 2 -7.83 -5.52 -18.07
CA THR A 2 -7.56 -4.35 -17.24
C THR A 2 -6.84 -4.74 -15.96
N THR A 3 -5.79 -4.01 -15.63
CA THR A 3 -5.09 -4.22 -14.39
C THR A 3 -5.76 -3.38 -13.30
N ILE A 4 -6.18 -4.04 -12.24
CA ILE A 4 -6.82 -3.36 -11.13
C ILE A 4 -5.84 -3.33 -9.98
N PRO A 5 -5.56 -2.17 -9.39
CA PRO A 5 -4.66 -2.11 -8.23
C PRO A 5 -5.17 -3.00 -7.12
N ARG A 6 -4.28 -3.78 -6.54
CA ARG A 6 -4.64 -4.65 -5.42
C ARG A 6 -4.78 -3.90 -4.12
N TYR A 7 -4.14 -2.75 -4.05
CA TYR A 7 -4.11 -1.98 -2.81
C TYR A 7 -4.74 -0.63 -3.06
N PRO A 8 -6.06 -0.55 -2.97
CA PRO A 8 -6.72 0.75 -3.13
C PRO A 8 -6.35 1.67 -1.99
N THR A 9 -6.66 2.94 -2.16
CA THR A 9 -6.44 3.95 -1.13
C THR A 9 -7.04 3.48 0.19
N GLY A 10 -6.27 3.60 1.26
CA GLY A 10 -6.67 3.16 2.58
C GLY A 10 -6.17 1.77 2.97
N THR A 11 -5.55 1.05 2.04
CA THR A 11 -4.99 -0.25 2.35
C THR A 11 -3.77 -0.07 3.26
N LEU A 12 -3.67 -0.90 4.28
CA LEU A 12 -2.52 -0.89 5.19
C LEU A 12 -1.49 -1.87 4.68
N VAL A 13 -0.26 -1.42 4.57
CA VAL A 13 0.82 -2.21 3.98
C VAL A 13 2.08 -2.11 4.81
N LYS A 14 2.99 -3.04 4.57
CA LYS A 14 4.35 -2.99 5.07
C LYS A 14 5.28 -3.32 3.93
N LEU A 15 6.54 -2.94 4.06
CA LEU A 15 7.53 -3.33 3.06
C LEU A 15 7.75 -4.83 3.14
N PHE A 16 7.81 -5.45 1.99
CA PHE A 16 8.07 -6.88 1.89
C PHE A 16 9.57 -7.11 1.76
N PRO A 17 10.15 -8.13 2.39
CA PRO A 17 9.48 -9.10 3.28
C PRO A 17 9.48 -8.72 4.76
N ASP A 18 10.32 -7.78 5.19
CA ASP A 18 10.60 -7.58 6.61
C ASP A 18 10.28 -6.21 7.16
N GLY A 19 9.40 -5.45 6.51
CA GLY A 19 9.11 -4.11 7.00
C GLY A 19 8.51 -4.12 8.39
N PHE A 20 8.96 -3.18 9.21
CA PHE A 20 8.41 -3.02 10.56
C PHE A 20 7.36 -1.94 10.63
N VAL A 21 7.46 -0.95 9.77
CA VAL A 21 6.58 0.20 9.84
C VAL A 21 5.37 -0.05 8.98
N THR A 22 4.19 0.23 9.52
CA THR A 22 2.95 0.14 8.77
C THR A 22 2.75 1.43 7.99
N GLY A 23 2.28 1.32 6.77
CA GLY A 23 1.96 2.47 5.96
C GLY A 23 0.54 2.36 5.44
N THR A 24 0.04 3.45 4.91
CA THR A 24 -1.28 3.52 4.31
C THR A 24 -1.13 3.96 2.87
N VAL A 25 -1.77 3.23 1.96
CA VAL A 25 -1.77 3.62 0.56
C VAL A 25 -2.59 4.89 0.41
N GLU A 26 -1.92 5.96 -0.04
CA GLU A 26 -2.58 7.25 -0.22
C GLU A 26 -3.06 7.43 -1.64
N ASN A 27 -2.32 6.87 -2.58
CA ASN A 27 -2.62 7.07 -4.00
C ASN A 27 -2.04 5.94 -4.82
N VAL A 28 -2.64 5.72 -5.97
CA VAL A 28 -2.09 4.81 -6.96
C VAL A 28 -1.44 5.68 -8.02
N VAL A 29 -0.12 5.60 -8.14
CA VAL A 29 0.61 6.49 -9.04
C VAL A 29 0.88 5.87 -10.41
N ALA A 30 0.72 4.57 -10.52
CA ALA A 30 0.83 3.89 -11.81
C ALA A 30 0.01 2.62 -11.75
N ASN A 31 -0.48 2.18 -12.90
CA ASN A 31 -1.35 1.01 -12.95
C ASN A 31 -0.70 -0.23 -13.53
N GLU A 32 0.37 -0.04 -14.28
CA GLU A 32 0.92 -1.17 -15.02
C GLU A 32 2.42 -1.04 -15.15
N PRO A 33 3.18 -1.62 -14.24
CA PRO A 33 2.71 -2.36 -13.06
C PRO A 33 2.18 -1.41 -12.00
N PRO A 34 1.35 -1.90 -11.09
CA PRO A 34 0.80 -1.05 -10.04
C PRO A 34 1.90 -0.49 -9.14
N GLN A 35 1.83 0.80 -8.88
CA GLN A 35 2.75 1.47 -7.97
C GLN A 35 1.94 2.40 -7.10
N TYR A 36 2.35 2.50 -5.83
CA TYR A 36 1.57 3.17 -4.82
C TYR A 36 2.38 4.21 -4.09
N TRP A 37 1.71 5.30 -3.76
CA TRP A 37 2.24 6.35 -2.89
C TRP A 37 1.78 6.01 -1.50
N VAL A 38 2.73 5.79 -0.59
CA VAL A 38 2.43 5.29 0.74
C VAL A 38 2.88 6.30 1.77
N LYS A 39 2.02 6.55 2.73
CA LYS A 39 2.34 7.35 3.90
C LYS A 39 2.65 6.38 5.03
N TRP A 40 3.84 6.46 5.56
CA TRP A 40 4.27 5.56 6.64
C TRP A 40 3.95 6.16 8.00
N ASP A 41 3.73 5.29 8.98
CA ASP A 41 3.35 5.73 10.31
C ASP A 41 4.41 6.59 10.98
N ASP A 42 5.65 6.50 10.54
CA ASP A 42 6.71 7.34 11.08
C ASP A 42 6.74 8.73 10.48
N GLY A 43 5.79 9.05 9.62
CA GLY A 43 5.68 10.37 9.02
C GLY A 43 6.32 10.52 7.66
N ASN A 44 6.97 9.49 7.16
CA ASN A 44 7.60 9.51 5.85
C ASN A 44 6.64 9.10 4.76
N TYR A 45 6.96 9.47 3.53
CA TYR A 45 6.22 9.07 2.34
C TYR A 45 7.18 8.43 1.35
N SER A 46 6.71 7.44 0.63
CA SER A 46 7.52 6.88 -0.45
C SER A 46 6.63 6.15 -1.45
N CYS A 47 7.19 5.90 -2.63
CA CYS A 47 6.47 5.22 -3.71
C CYS A 47 7.06 3.84 -3.87
N HIS A 48 6.20 2.84 -3.97
CA HIS A 48 6.65 1.46 -4.08
C HIS A 48 5.80 0.68 -5.06
N ALA A 49 6.41 -0.29 -5.74
CA ALA A 49 5.68 -1.21 -6.58
C ALA A 49 4.91 -2.20 -5.71
N GLN A 50 3.87 -2.78 -6.27
CA GLN A 50 3.03 -3.72 -5.53
C GLN A 50 3.83 -4.87 -4.94
N ARG A 51 4.80 -5.39 -5.68
CA ARG A 51 5.58 -6.54 -5.21
C ARG A 51 6.48 -6.20 -4.03
N ASP A 52 6.72 -4.92 -3.80
CA ASP A 52 7.56 -4.47 -2.69
C ASP A 52 6.74 -4.22 -1.43
N LEU A 53 5.44 -4.40 -1.51
CA LEU A 53 4.54 -4.15 -0.40
C LEU A 53 3.81 -5.43 -0.03
N LYS A 54 3.46 -5.51 1.23
CA LYS A 54 2.72 -6.64 1.78
C LYS A 54 1.48 -6.08 2.44
N ARG A 55 0.32 -6.55 2.03
CA ARG A 55 -0.93 -6.08 2.60
C ARG A 55 -1.07 -6.56 4.04
N VAL A 56 -1.38 -5.64 4.93
CA VAL A 56 -1.62 -5.94 6.33
C VAL A 56 -3.11 -5.95 6.62
N GLY A 57 -3.84 -5.07 5.95
CA GLY A 57 -5.27 -4.96 6.16
C GLY A 57 -5.79 -3.73 5.47
N THR A 58 -6.99 -3.32 5.84
CA THR A 58 -7.54 -2.07 5.36
C THR A 58 -8.16 -1.35 6.54
N LEU A 59 -8.35 -0.05 6.38
CA LEU A 59 -8.97 0.72 7.43
C LEU A 59 -10.38 0.22 7.71
N TYR A 60 -11.06 -0.24 6.68
CA TYR A 60 -12.44 -0.68 6.82
C TYR A 60 -12.57 -2.04 7.50
N ALA A 61 -11.54 -2.84 7.42
CA ALA A 61 -11.60 -4.16 8.00
C ALA A 61 -11.76 -4.13 9.51
N LYS A 62 -11.46 -3.00 10.10
CA LYS A 62 -11.52 -2.88 11.56
C LYS A 62 -12.90 -2.57 12.06
N LEU A 63 -13.83 -2.36 11.18
CA LEU A 63 -15.18 -1.96 11.56
C LEU A 63 -16.09 -3.12 11.91
N ASP A 64 -15.60 -4.29 11.81
CA ASP A 64 -16.40 -5.48 12.11
C ASP A 64 -16.59 -5.68 13.60
#